data_c6210420b32cec0e07f07dd0ca55da79
#
_entry.id   c6210420b32cec0e07f07dd0ca55da79
#
_cell.length_a   1.000
_cell.length_b   1.000
_cell.length_c   1.000
_cell.angle_alpha   90.00
_cell.angle_beta   90.00
_cell.angle_gamma   90.00
#
_symmetry.space_group_name_H-M   'P 1'
#
loop_
_entity.id
_entity.type
_entity.pdbx_description
1 polymer ?
#
loop_
_entity_poly.entity_id
_entity_poly.type
_entity_poly.pdbx_seq_one_letter_code
_entity_poly.pdbx_strand_id
1 'polypeptide(L)'
;MSKFNLAAGICPLAMAVALFGAVPQAMAQDDARWLTPTMINARAHMFEPSLNYLTFQHMDQMFATRGVAAGGEVWELPSAPVDLNGDYTIGGKTMSLADALEATATNALVVVKGGKVVHETYRNGSDARTRFLTFSVAKSYVSTLIGLALSDGAIKSLDDKVTDYLPEMKGTGYDGPTIRDLLRMRSGVDWLEVYEFGSETQLTKVHDNSLVAYRYRWCDYAAKESKVGPNKPDAVFNYATLDTSVLGCILEKAVGKTGSEYMSEKLWKPAGMESDAYWIMDGPDSVGREFFGAGLAVTARDHARF
;
A
#
# COMPACT_ATOMS: atom_id res chain seq x y z
N MET A 1 25.06 77.21 28.27
CA MET A 1 25.92 76.84 27.17
C MET A 1 26.83 75.74 27.67
N SER A 2 26.51 74.53 27.51
CA SER A 2 27.41 73.41 27.75
C SER A 2 26.93 72.16 26.96
N LYS A 3 27.74 71.70 26.06
CA LYS A 3 27.49 70.51 25.21
C LYS A 3 27.89 69.29 25.98
N PHE A 4 26.96 68.34 26.13
CA PHE A 4 27.27 67.00 26.58
C PHE A 4 27.40 66.06 25.36
N ASN A 5 28.58 65.47 25.19
CA ASN A 5 28.86 64.36 24.30
C ASN A 5 28.65 63.08 25.07
N LEU A 6 27.71 62.27 24.62
CA LEU A 6 27.62 60.83 25.04
C LEU A 6 28.19 59.99 23.91
N ALA A 7 29.31 59.35 24.17
CA ALA A 7 29.83 58.23 23.35
C ALA A 7 29.14 56.94 23.79
N ALA A 8 28.34 56.37 22.88
CA ALA A 8 27.77 55.04 23.07
C ALA A 8 28.69 53.98 22.48
N GLY A 9 29.23 53.13 23.34
CA GLY A 9 30.01 51.95 22.93
C GLY A 9 29.09 50.86 22.37
N ILE A 10 29.34 50.44 21.14
CA ILE A 10 28.67 49.32 20.48
C ILE A 10 29.46 48.06 20.80
N CYS A 11 28.84 47.17 21.53
CA CYS A 11 29.34 45.80 21.76
C CYS A 11 28.91 44.92 20.57
N PRO A 12 29.80 44.20 19.88
CA PRO A 12 29.39 43.31 18.81
C PRO A 12 28.86 41.98 19.38
N LEU A 13 27.55 41.78 19.31
CA LEU A 13 26.91 40.51 19.55
C LEU A 13 27.20 39.60 18.35
N ALA A 14 28.06 38.63 18.50
CA ALA A 14 28.29 37.59 17.50
C ALA A 14 27.03 36.74 17.35
N MET A 15 26.27 36.92 16.26
CA MET A 15 25.22 36.03 15.83
C MET A 15 25.85 34.75 15.28
N ALA A 16 25.78 33.67 16.04
CA ALA A 16 26.00 32.32 15.51
C ALA A 16 24.81 31.95 14.60
N VAL A 17 24.96 32.11 13.29
CA VAL A 17 24.02 31.59 12.30
C VAL A 17 24.19 30.06 12.26
N ALA A 18 23.29 29.33 12.89
CA ALA A 18 23.17 27.90 12.71
C ALA A 18 22.72 27.67 11.26
N LEU A 19 23.60 27.11 10.44
CA LEU A 19 23.28 26.61 9.11
C LEU A 19 22.38 25.36 9.28
N PHE A 20 21.08 25.56 9.45
CA PHE A 20 20.11 24.54 9.11
C PHE A 20 20.07 24.48 7.58
N GLY A 21 20.54 23.35 7.04
CA GLY A 21 20.47 23.08 5.60
C GLY A 21 19.02 23.29 5.14
N ALA A 22 18.82 24.24 4.23
CA ALA A 22 17.53 24.46 3.59
C ALA A 22 17.15 23.20 2.80
N VAL A 23 16.17 22.45 3.31
CA VAL A 23 15.42 21.48 2.49
C VAL A 23 14.81 22.30 1.35
N PRO A 24 14.93 21.86 0.08
CA PRO A 24 14.37 22.61 -1.04
C PRO A 24 12.90 22.91 -0.77
N GLN A 25 12.53 24.18 -0.78
CA GLN A 25 11.21 24.68 -0.37
C GLN A 25 10.04 24.05 -1.14
N ALA A 26 10.29 23.55 -2.36
CA ALA A 26 9.31 22.84 -3.18
C ALA A 26 8.95 21.45 -2.62
N MET A 27 9.93 20.69 -2.12
CA MET A 27 9.67 19.36 -1.53
C MET A 27 8.88 19.46 -0.22
N ALA A 28 9.15 20.48 0.60
CA ALA A 28 8.43 20.70 1.84
C ALA A 28 6.96 21.10 1.61
N GLN A 29 6.63 21.71 0.48
CA GLN A 29 5.27 22.14 0.17
C GLN A 29 4.40 20.99 -0.32
N ASP A 30 4.95 20.06 -1.10
CA ASP A 30 4.23 18.87 -1.58
C ASP A 30 3.95 17.90 -0.44
N ASP A 31 4.90 17.69 0.48
CA ASP A 31 4.68 16.86 1.67
C ASP A 31 3.64 17.47 2.63
N ALA A 32 3.65 18.80 2.78
CA ALA A 32 2.76 19.52 3.70
C ALA A 32 1.27 19.31 3.39
N ARG A 33 0.90 19.13 2.10
CA ARG A 33 -0.51 18.89 1.71
C ARG A 33 -1.07 17.63 2.35
N TRP A 34 -0.24 16.58 2.51
CA TRP A 34 -0.65 15.31 3.07
C TRP A 34 -0.78 15.32 4.60
N LEU A 35 -0.19 16.30 5.28
CA LEU A 35 -0.16 16.40 6.73
C LEU A 35 -1.19 17.39 7.30
N THR A 36 -2.07 17.92 6.46
CA THR A 36 -3.14 18.80 6.92
C THR A 36 -4.17 18.06 7.77
N PRO A 37 -4.80 18.71 8.76
CA PRO A 37 -5.88 18.10 9.55
C PRO A 37 -7.00 17.53 8.69
N THR A 38 -7.34 18.16 7.56
CA THR A 38 -8.36 17.69 6.62
C THR A 38 -7.97 16.36 6.01
N MET A 39 -6.72 16.19 5.54
CA MET A 39 -6.26 14.93 4.95
C MET A 39 -6.15 13.83 5.98
N ILE A 40 -5.67 14.12 7.18
CA ILE A 40 -5.64 13.16 8.29
C ILE A 40 -7.06 12.70 8.61
N ASN A 41 -8.01 13.62 8.71
CA ASN A 41 -9.41 13.29 8.98
C ASN A 41 -10.04 12.46 7.85
N ALA A 42 -9.79 12.80 6.58
CA ALA A 42 -10.31 12.04 5.44
C ALA A 42 -9.80 10.58 5.48
N ARG A 43 -8.52 10.36 5.76
CA ARG A 43 -7.93 9.02 5.90
C ARG A 43 -8.47 8.26 7.10
N ALA A 44 -8.72 8.93 8.23
CA ALA A 44 -9.30 8.30 9.42
C ALA A 44 -10.72 7.76 9.20
N HIS A 45 -11.47 8.37 8.26
CA HIS A 45 -12.87 8.02 7.98
C HIS A 45 -13.08 7.27 6.66
N MET A 46 -11.99 6.85 6.00
CA MET A 46 -12.08 6.23 4.67
C MET A 46 -12.86 4.92 4.62
N PHE A 47 -13.02 4.25 5.76
CA PHE A 47 -13.76 2.99 5.88
C PHE A 47 -15.24 3.16 6.25
N GLU A 48 -15.72 4.38 6.46
CA GLU A 48 -17.12 4.59 6.77
C GLU A 48 -18.03 4.05 5.65
N PRO A 49 -19.03 3.21 5.96
CA PRO A 49 -19.89 2.58 4.95
C PRO A 49 -20.59 3.57 4.03
N SER A 50 -20.87 4.77 4.53
CA SER A 50 -21.49 5.85 3.74
C SER A 50 -20.54 6.53 2.74
N LEU A 51 -19.22 6.31 2.87
CA LEU A 51 -18.18 6.98 2.08
C LEU A 51 -17.31 6.02 1.28
N ASN A 52 -17.23 4.75 1.65
CA ASN A 52 -16.26 3.82 1.09
C ASN A 52 -16.41 3.60 -0.42
N TYR A 53 -17.63 3.69 -0.96
CA TYR A 53 -17.85 3.61 -2.40
C TYR A 53 -17.16 4.76 -3.16
N LEU A 54 -16.96 5.91 -2.52
CA LEU A 54 -16.25 7.05 -3.07
C LEU A 54 -14.75 6.96 -2.77
N THR A 55 -14.38 6.74 -1.50
CA THR A 55 -12.98 6.78 -1.06
C THR A 55 -12.13 5.72 -1.75
N PHE A 56 -12.66 4.49 -1.93
CA PHE A 56 -11.90 3.39 -2.55
C PHE A 56 -11.65 3.54 -4.05
N GLN A 57 -12.31 4.51 -4.69
CA GLN A 57 -12.07 4.90 -6.07
C GLN A 57 -11.10 6.09 -6.21
N HIS A 58 -10.82 6.81 -5.10
CA HIS A 58 -10.09 8.09 -5.09
C HIS A 58 -8.97 8.13 -4.04
N MET A 59 -8.29 7.01 -3.83
CA MET A 59 -7.19 6.92 -2.87
C MET A 59 -6.03 7.86 -3.20
N ASP A 60 -5.79 8.13 -4.47
CA ASP A 60 -4.79 9.07 -4.96
C ASP A 60 -5.06 10.55 -4.59
N GLN A 61 -6.27 10.85 -4.15
CA GLN A 61 -6.63 12.18 -3.63
C GLN A 61 -6.39 12.31 -2.12
N MET A 62 -6.29 11.20 -1.41
CA MET A 62 -6.13 11.18 0.06
C MET A 62 -4.73 10.76 0.50
N PHE A 63 -4.00 10.04 -0.32
CA PHE A 63 -2.69 9.50 -0.03
C PHE A 63 -1.66 9.97 -1.05
N ALA A 64 -0.41 10.10 -0.62
CA ALA A 64 0.71 10.08 -1.53
C ALA A 64 0.74 8.73 -2.25
N THR A 65 1.05 8.72 -3.54
CA THR A 65 1.01 7.51 -4.36
C THR A 65 2.28 7.36 -5.18
N ARG A 66 2.62 6.11 -5.51
CA ARG A 66 3.69 5.81 -6.45
C ARG A 66 3.13 4.99 -7.61
N GLY A 67 3.32 5.50 -8.84
CA GLY A 67 2.74 4.92 -10.05
C GLY A 67 3.43 3.64 -10.50
N VAL A 68 2.65 2.71 -11.04
CA VAL A 68 3.09 1.52 -11.76
C VAL A 68 2.71 1.73 -13.23
N ALA A 69 3.70 2.06 -14.05
CA ALA A 69 3.44 2.41 -15.44
C ALA A 69 3.14 1.18 -16.30
N ALA A 70 2.07 1.26 -17.08
CA ALA A 70 1.80 0.38 -18.22
C ALA A 70 2.74 0.72 -19.40
N GLY A 71 2.50 0.20 -20.61
CA GLY A 71 3.27 0.55 -21.83
C GLY A 71 3.99 -0.63 -22.47
N GLY A 72 3.51 -1.83 -22.23
CA GLY A 72 3.82 -3.03 -23.02
C GLY A 72 2.80 -3.22 -24.16
N GLU A 73 2.92 -4.31 -24.90
CA GLU A 73 1.84 -4.81 -25.75
C GLU A 73 0.67 -5.25 -24.88
N VAL A 74 -0.53 -4.68 -25.12
CA VAL A 74 -1.69 -4.97 -24.29
C VAL A 74 -2.20 -6.39 -24.58
N TRP A 75 -2.39 -7.17 -23.53
CA TRP A 75 -3.13 -8.43 -23.65
C TRP A 75 -4.61 -8.13 -23.82
N GLU A 76 -5.06 -8.15 -25.07
CA GLU A 76 -6.44 -7.87 -25.41
C GLU A 76 -7.41 -8.86 -24.78
N LEU A 77 -8.45 -8.34 -24.16
CA LEU A 77 -9.60 -9.09 -23.66
C LEU A 77 -10.81 -8.78 -24.53
N PRO A 78 -11.02 -9.52 -25.64
CA PRO A 78 -12.11 -9.23 -26.57
C PRO A 78 -13.47 -9.40 -25.89
N SER A 79 -14.41 -8.53 -26.25
CA SER A 79 -15.78 -8.57 -25.74
C SER A 79 -16.57 -9.71 -26.40
N ALA A 80 -17.27 -10.51 -25.59
CA ALA A 80 -18.20 -11.54 -26.02
C ALA A 80 -19.37 -11.61 -25.03
N PRO A 81 -20.21 -10.56 -24.96
CA PRO A 81 -21.18 -10.39 -23.90
C PRO A 81 -22.20 -11.52 -23.88
N VAL A 82 -22.52 -11.98 -22.69
CA VAL A 82 -23.60 -12.91 -22.41
C VAL A 82 -24.61 -12.25 -21.46
N ASP A 83 -25.85 -12.65 -21.58
CA ASP A 83 -26.88 -12.23 -20.66
C ASP A 83 -26.67 -12.99 -19.32
N LEU A 84 -26.38 -12.23 -18.27
CA LEU A 84 -26.32 -12.72 -16.89
C LEU A 84 -27.59 -12.37 -16.10
N ASN A 85 -28.64 -11.85 -16.77
CA ASN A 85 -29.91 -11.60 -16.15
C ASN A 85 -30.56 -12.94 -15.76
N GLY A 86 -30.74 -13.13 -14.48
CA GLY A 86 -31.32 -14.35 -13.93
C GLY A 86 -31.45 -14.18 -12.42
N ASP A 87 -32.19 -15.08 -11.81
CA ASP A 87 -32.33 -15.12 -10.39
C ASP A 87 -31.22 -15.97 -9.76
N TYR A 88 -30.53 -15.40 -8.78
CA TYR A 88 -29.48 -16.05 -8.01
C TYR A 88 -29.98 -16.30 -6.59
N THR A 89 -29.81 -17.50 -6.07
CA THR A 89 -30.18 -17.82 -4.69
C THR A 89 -28.93 -17.85 -3.81
N ILE A 90 -28.86 -16.94 -2.84
CA ILE A 90 -27.77 -16.82 -1.87
C ILE A 90 -28.37 -16.82 -0.47
N GLY A 91 -27.97 -17.78 0.37
CA GLY A 91 -28.48 -17.88 1.74
C GLY A 91 -30.00 -18.05 1.83
N GLY A 92 -30.62 -18.73 0.85
CA GLY A 92 -32.06 -18.94 0.77
C GLY A 92 -32.88 -17.73 0.26
N LYS A 93 -32.21 -16.64 -0.13
CA LYS A 93 -32.85 -15.49 -0.77
C LYS A 93 -32.58 -15.49 -2.26
N THR A 94 -33.64 -15.38 -3.06
CA THR A 94 -33.54 -15.22 -4.51
C THR A 94 -33.53 -13.72 -4.84
N MET A 95 -32.56 -13.30 -5.65
CA MET A 95 -32.41 -11.91 -6.06
C MET A 95 -31.83 -11.84 -7.48
N SER A 96 -32.10 -10.76 -8.20
CA SER A 96 -31.48 -10.48 -9.47
C SER A 96 -29.99 -10.12 -9.31
N LEU A 97 -29.20 -10.17 -10.39
CA LEU A 97 -27.81 -9.66 -10.38
C LEU A 97 -27.77 -8.19 -9.93
N ALA A 98 -28.69 -7.36 -10.45
CA ALA A 98 -28.75 -5.94 -10.09
C ALA A 98 -28.99 -5.72 -8.59
N ASP A 99 -29.93 -6.47 -7.99
CA ASP A 99 -30.19 -6.39 -6.55
C ASP A 99 -28.99 -6.89 -5.72
N ALA A 100 -28.30 -7.93 -6.18
CA ALA A 100 -27.11 -8.45 -5.52
C ALA A 100 -25.96 -7.42 -5.53
N LEU A 101 -25.72 -6.76 -6.67
CA LEU A 101 -24.72 -5.71 -6.80
C LEU A 101 -25.03 -4.48 -5.93
N GLU A 102 -26.32 -4.14 -5.80
CA GLU A 102 -26.79 -3.07 -4.92
C GLU A 102 -26.60 -3.44 -3.44
N ALA A 103 -27.07 -4.61 -3.04
CA ALA A 103 -26.98 -5.10 -1.66
C ALA A 103 -25.54 -5.24 -1.15
N THR A 104 -24.58 -5.46 -2.05
CA THR A 104 -23.15 -5.58 -1.74
C THR A 104 -22.34 -4.30 -1.99
N ALA A 105 -23.02 -3.19 -2.35
CA ALA A 105 -22.37 -1.92 -2.73
C ALA A 105 -21.24 -2.11 -3.77
N THR A 106 -21.40 -3.03 -4.72
CA THR A 106 -20.40 -3.35 -5.74
C THR A 106 -20.23 -2.19 -6.70
N ASN A 107 -18.99 -1.72 -6.88
CA ASN A 107 -18.65 -0.63 -7.80
C ASN A 107 -18.38 -1.11 -9.23
N ALA A 108 -17.77 -2.27 -9.39
CA ALA A 108 -17.51 -2.86 -10.70
C ALA A 108 -17.60 -4.38 -10.65
N LEU A 109 -18.09 -4.97 -11.75
CA LEU A 109 -18.05 -6.40 -11.98
C LEU A 109 -17.55 -6.66 -13.40
N VAL A 110 -16.44 -7.40 -13.53
CA VAL A 110 -15.92 -7.89 -14.80
C VAL A 110 -15.87 -9.43 -14.73
N VAL A 111 -16.49 -10.08 -15.69
CA VAL A 111 -16.48 -11.54 -15.78
C VAL A 111 -15.74 -11.94 -17.06
N VAL A 112 -14.66 -12.71 -16.91
CA VAL A 112 -13.87 -13.24 -18.03
C VAL A 112 -14.10 -14.74 -18.13
N LYS A 113 -14.40 -15.22 -19.33
CA LYS A 113 -14.55 -16.64 -19.63
C LYS A 113 -13.87 -16.99 -20.95
N GLY A 114 -12.96 -17.95 -20.94
CA GLY A 114 -12.22 -18.36 -22.12
C GLY A 114 -11.42 -17.22 -22.78
N GLY A 115 -10.80 -16.35 -21.96
CA GLY A 115 -10.02 -15.19 -22.42
C GLY A 115 -10.85 -14.03 -23.00
N LYS A 116 -12.17 -14.01 -22.78
CA LYS A 116 -13.07 -12.97 -23.28
C LYS A 116 -13.86 -12.35 -22.15
N VAL A 117 -14.09 -11.02 -22.20
CA VAL A 117 -15.01 -10.35 -21.28
C VAL A 117 -16.44 -10.70 -21.71
N VAL A 118 -17.12 -11.48 -20.86
CA VAL A 118 -18.50 -11.91 -21.09
C VAL A 118 -19.52 -11.04 -20.38
N HIS A 119 -19.10 -10.31 -19.34
CA HIS A 119 -19.91 -9.31 -18.66
C HIS A 119 -19.01 -8.21 -18.09
N GLU A 120 -19.47 -6.99 -18.18
CA GLU A 120 -18.78 -5.83 -17.61
C GLU A 120 -19.81 -4.79 -17.19
N THR A 121 -19.77 -4.36 -15.95
CA THR A 121 -20.62 -3.29 -15.44
C THR A 121 -19.86 -2.44 -14.44
N TYR A 122 -20.15 -1.13 -14.44
CA TYR A 122 -19.58 -0.13 -13.56
C TYR A 122 -20.70 0.67 -12.92
N ARG A 123 -20.54 1.03 -11.66
CA ARG A 123 -21.57 1.66 -10.82
C ARG A 123 -20.97 2.79 -10.00
N ASN A 124 -21.83 3.59 -9.35
CA ASN A 124 -21.41 4.62 -8.39
C ASN A 124 -20.38 5.61 -8.97
N GLY A 125 -20.56 6.00 -10.24
CA GLY A 125 -19.67 6.94 -10.93
C GLY A 125 -18.36 6.35 -11.43
N SER A 126 -18.13 5.04 -11.27
CA SER A 126 -16.95 4.37 -11.82
C SER A 126 -17.07 4.05 -13.30
N ASP A 127 -15.95 3.82 -13.94
CA ASP A 127 -15.83 3.40 -15.35
C ASP A 127 -14.67 2.40 -15.52
N ALA A 128 -14.40 1.98 -16.77
CA ALA A 128 -13.34 1.03 -17.10
C ALA A 128 -11.92 1.52 -16.73
N ARG A 129 -11.74 2.83 -16.53
CA ARG A 129 -10.46 3.45 -16.14
C ARG A 129 -10.33 3.70 -14.66
N THR A 130 -11.42 3.52 -13.92
CA THR A 130 -11.41 3.69 -12.45
C THR A 130 -10.51 2.65 -11.81
N ARG A 131 -9.57 3.10 -10.97
CA ARG A 131 -8.66 2.25 -10.20
C ARG A 131 -9.23 2.04 -8.82
N PHE A 132 -9.50 0.80 -8.50
CA PHE A 132 -10.08 0.39 -7.23
C PHE A 132 -8.99 -0.10 -6.29
N LEU A 133 -9.05 0.31 -5.03
CA LEU A 133 -8.17 -0.22 -3.99
C LEU A 133 -8.41 -1.72 -3.82
N THR A 134 -7.37 -2.52 -3.99
CA THR A 134 -7.46 -3.99 -3.97
C THR A 134 -7.43 -4.59 -2.58
N PHE A 135 -7.13 -3.77 -1.55
CA PHE A 135 -6.89 -4.27 -0.20
C PHE A 135 -5.94 -5.47 -0.20
N SER A 136 -6.29 -6.50 0.54
CA SER A 136 -5.41 -7.65 0.73
C SER A 136 -5.15 -8.50 -0.51
N VAL A 137 -5.86 -8.27 -1.62
CA VAL A 137 -5.46 -8.88 -2.90
C VAL A 137 -4.10 -8.36 -3.37
N ALA A 138 -3.67 -7.18 -2.92
CA ALA A 138 -2.30 -6.68 -3.09
C ALA A 138 -1.23 -7.68 -2.67
N LYS A 139 -1.50 -8.51 -1.65
CA LYS A 139 -0.58 -9.56 -1.19
C LYS A 139 -0.26 -10.59 -2.27
N SER A 140 -1.20 -10.89 -3.16
CA SER A 140 -0.97 -11.78 -4.31
C SER A 140 0.00 -11.16 -5.31
N TYR A 141 -0.11 -9.87 -5.57
CA TYR A 141 0.85 -9.13 -6.39
C TYR A 141 2.25 -9.14 -5.75
N VAL A 142 2.34 -8.87 -4.44
CA VAL A 142 3.62 -8.93 -3.73
C VAL A 142 4.25 -10.31 -3.80
N SER A 143 3.47 -11.38 -3.59
CA SER A 143 3.99 -12.75 -3.70
C SER A 143 4.51 -13.06 -5.10
N THR A 144 3.83 -12.57 -6.14
CA THR A 144 4.29 -12.68 -7.53
C THR A 144 5.59 -11.93 -7.75
N LEU A 145 5.72 -10.71 -7.23
CA LEU A 145 6.97 -9.93 -7.31
C LEU A 145 8.13 -10.61 -6.59
N ILE A 146 7.91 -11.24 -5.45
CA ILE A 146 8.92 -12.05 -4.75
C ILE A 146 9.32 -13.26 -5.64
N GLY A 147 8.36 -13.92 -6.29
CA GLY A 147 8.63 -15.00 -7.24
C GLY A 147 9.48 -14.55 -8.44
N LEU A 148 9.18 -13.37 -8.99
CA LEU A 148 9.95 -12.77 -10.07
C LEU A 148 11.37 -12.38 -9.61
N ALA A 149 11.52 -11.82 -8.41
CA ALA A 149 12.83 -11.49 -7.83
C ALA A 149 13.68 -12.74 -7.55
N LEU A 150 13.04 -13.86 -7.18
CA LEU A 150 13.69 -15.16 -7.08
C LEU A 150 14.16 -15.67 -8.45
N SER A 151 13.31 -15.57 -9.48
CA SER A 151 13.63 -15.95 -10.85
C SER A 151 14.76 -15.11 -11.45
N ASP A 152 14.81 -13.82 -11.13
CA ASP A 152 15.88 -12.90 -11.55
C ASP A 152 17.21 -13.11 -10.76
N GLY A 153 17.19 -13.91 -9.69
CA GLY A 153 18.35 -14.13 -8.81
C GLY A 153 18.64 -12.98 -7.84
N ALA A 154 17.76 -11.97 -7.75
CA ALA A 154 17.85 -10.90 -6.77
C ALA A 154 17.55 -11.41 -5.34
N ILE A 155 16.61 -12.31 -5.22
CA ILE A 155 16.39 -13.17 -4.04
C ILE A 155 17.01 -14.53 -4.38
N LYS A 156 17.87 -15.06 -3.51
CA LYS A 156 18.62 -16.29 -3.77
C LYS A 156 17.81 -17.54 -3.42
N SER A 157 17.08 -17.49 -2.34
CA SER A 157 16.26 -18.61 -1.86
C SER A 157 15.06 -18.10 -1.05
N LEU A 158 13.93 -18.80 -1.11
CA LEU A 158 12.83 -18.55 -0.18
C LEU A 158 13.17 -18.96 1.25
N ASP A 159 14.22 -19.76 1.44
CA ASP A 159 14.71 -20.19 2.77
C ASP A 159 15.73 -19.20 3.36
N ASP A 160 16.09 -18.13 2.62
CA ASP A 160 16.87 -17.02 3.17
C ASP A 160 16.09 -16.34 4.29
N LYS A 161 16.82 -15.90 5.32
CA LYS A 161 16.22 -15.20 6.45
C LYS A 161 15.86 -13.76 6.07
N VAL A 162 14.85 -13.23 6.72
CA VAL A 162 14.50 -11.79 6.63
C VAL A 162 15.74 -10.92 6.90
N THR A 163 16.55 -11.28 7.89
CA THR A 163 17.74 -10.53 8.30
C THR A 163 18.93 -10.61 7.33
N ASP A 164 18.89 -11.46 6.32
CA ASP A 164 19.88 -11.49 5.25
C ASP A 164 19.70 -10.29 4.30
N TYR A 165 18.48 -9.78 4.16
CA TYR A 165 18.14 -8.60 3.37
C TYR A 165 17.94 -7.35 4.23
N LEU A 166 17.38 -7.50 5.42
CA LEU A 166 17.03 -6.43 6.36
C LEU A 166 17.77 -6.64 7.70
N PRO A 167 19.09 -6.35 7.76
CA PRO A 167 19.88 -6.58 8.98
C PRO A 167 19.39 -5.77 10.19
N GLU A 168 18.64 -4.68 9.97
CA GLU A 168 17.99 -3.89 11.02
C GLU A 168 16.88 -4.65 11.75
N MET A 169 16.43 -5.79 11.23
CA MET A 169 15.44 -6.65 11.87
C MET A 169 16.06 -7.62 12.91
N LYS A 170 17.38 -7.61 13.09
CA LYS A 170 18.04 -8.44 14.11
C LYS A 170 17.58 -8.06 15.51
N GLY A 171 17.27 -9.07 16.33
CA GLY A 171 16.75 -8.89 17.68
C GLY A 171 15.27 -8.54 17.77
N THR A 172 14.55 -8.51 16.64
CA THR A 172 13.10 -8.26 16.59
C THR A 172 12.33 -9.57 16.36
N GLY A 173 11.00 -9.47 16.19
CA GLY A 173 10.16 -10.61 15.81
C GLY A 173 10.58 -11.25 14.46
N TYR A 174 11.25 -10.49 13.60
CA TYR A 174 11.70 -10.94 12.28
C TYR A 174 13.15 -11.47 12.24
N ASP A 175 13.80 -11.70 13.37
CA ASP A 175 15.17 -12.26 13.42
C ASP A 175 15.24 -13.79 13.24
N GLY A 176 14.14 -14.46 13.02
CA GLY A 176 14.11 -15.92 12.87
C GLY A 176 13.51 -16.41 11.55
N PRO A 177 12.39 -15.81 11.12
CA PRO A 177 11.62 -16.31 10.00
C PRO A 177 12.36 -16.13 8.66
N THR A 178 12.02 -17.02 7.72
CA THR A 178 12.45 -16.99 6.32
C THR A 178 11.43 -16.24 5.45
N ILE A 179 11.82 -15.89 4.22
CA ILE A 179 10.90 -15.34 3.20
C ILE A 179 9.71 -16.28 2.98
N ARG A 180 9.95 -17.60 2.99
CA ARG A 180 8.90 -18.63 2.87
C ARG A 180 7.89 -18.55 4.00
N ASP A 181 8.35 -18.33 5.23
CA ASP A 181 7.45 -18.25 6.39
C ASP A 181 6.53 -17.03 6.28
N LEU A 182 7.05 -15.88 5.82
CA LEU A 182 6.25 -14.68 5.58
C LEU A 182 5.22 -14.91 4.45
N LEU A 183 5.63 -15.48 3.32
CA LEU A 183 4.74 -15.81 2.21
C LEU A 183 3.60 -16.74 2.62
N ARG A 184 3.84 -17.60 3.60
CA ARG A 184 2.88 -18.57 4.14
C ARG A 184 2.09 -18.04 5.33
N MET A 185 2.31 -16.78 5.75
CA MET A 185 1.71 -16.22 6.97
C MET A 185 2.02 -17.07 8.22
N ARG A 186 3.28 -17.48 8.36
CA ARG A 186 3.78 -18.35 9.42
C ARG A 186 5.06 -17.82 10.05
N SER A 187 5.22 -16.51 10.08
CA SER A 187 6.43 -15.86 10.61
C SER A 187 6.68 -16.14 12.10
N GLY A 188 5.63 -16.43 12.87
CA GLY A 188 5.73 -16.58 14.32
C GLY A 188 5.90 -15.25 15.07
N VAL A 189 5.73 -14.12 14.37
CA VAL A 189 5.74 -12.78 14.97
C VAL A 189 4.50 -12.59 15.84
N ASP A 190 4.66 -11.88 16.95
CA ASP A 190 3.55 -11.45 17.80
C ASP A 190 2.74 -10.38 17.10
N TRP A 191 1.73 -10.82 16.37
CA TRP A 191 0.84 -9.97 15.60
C TRP A 191 -0.61 -10.43 15.69
N LEU A 192 -1.49 -9.48 15.99
CA LEU A 192 -2.94 -9.71 16.03
C LEU A 192 -3.64 -8.82 15.00
N GLU A 193 -4.19 -9.46 13.97
CA GLU A 193 -4.92 -8.79 12.88
C GLU A 193 -6.40 -8.61 13.24
N VAL A 194 -6.73 -7.52 13.93
CA VAL A 194 -8.11 -7.18 14.31
C VAL A 194 -8.51 -5.85 13.68
N TYR A 195 -9.59 -5.89 12.89
CA TYR A 195 -10.09 -4.75 12.10
C TYR A 195 -11.20 -3.99 12.85
N GLU A 196 -10.87 -3.46 14.02
CA GLU A 196 -11.76 -2.62 14.82
C GLU A 196 -11.28 -1.16 14.75
N PHE A 197 -11.51 -0.52 13.60
CA PHE A 197 -11.09 0.87 13.38
C PHE A 197 -11.78 1.78 14.39
N GLY A 198 -11.01 2.69 15.01
CA GLY A 198 -11.45 3.51 16.14
C GLY A 198 -11.17 2.89 17.52
N SER A 199 -10.67 1.65 17.59
CA SER A 199 -10.15 1.02 18.80
C SER A 199 -8.61 0.95 18.79
N GLU A 200 -8.00 0.63 19.94
CA GLU A 200 -6.54 0.52 20.06
C GLU A 200 -6.05 -0.93 19.92
N THR A 201 -6.40 -1.61 18.82
CA THR A 201 -5.78 -2.89 18.47
C THR A 201 -4.37 -2.70 17.93
N GLN A 202 -3.59 -3.77 17.82
CA GLN A 202 -2.23 -3.71 17.27
C GLN A 202 -2.24 -3.23 15.82
N LEU A 203 -3.15 -3.78 14.98
CA LEU A 203 -3.32 -3.38 13.60
C LEU A 203 -3.74 -1.91 13.48
N THR A 204 -4.76 -1.47 14.24
CA THR A 204 -5.27 -0.09 14.13
C THR A 204 -4.25 0.93 14.59
N LYS A 205 -3.46 0.65 15.62
CA LYS A 205 -2.33 1.50 16.01
C LYS A 205 -1.32 1.70 14.88
N VAL A 206 -0.94 0.61 14.19
CA VAL A 206 0.00 0.71 13.07
C VAL A 206 -0.63 1.45 11.91
N HIS A 207 -1.88 1.13 11.56
CA HIS A 207 -2.64 1.80 10.52
C HIS A 207 -2.75 3.31 10.78
N ASP A 208 -3.20 3.70 11.97
CA ASP A 208 -3.45 5.11 12.30
C ASP A 208 -2.16 5.94 12.35
N ASN A 209 -1.08 5.36 12.83
CA ASN A 209 0.20 6.07 12.88
C ASN A 209 0.96 6.06 11.55
N SER A 210 0.82 5.03 10.72
CA SER A 210 1.48 4.98 9.41
C SER A 210 0.64 5.58 8.29
N LEU A 211 -0.56 5.04 8.04
CA LEU A 211 -1.38 5.44 6.89
C LEU A 211 -2.19 6.71 7.17
N VAL A 212 -2.77 6.86 8.36
CA VAL A 212 -3.58 8.03 8.67
C VAL A 212 -2.71 9.25 8.96
N ALA A 213 -1.78 9.12 9.90
CA ALA A 213 -1.02 10.24 10.45
C ALA A 213 0.41 10.39 9.89
N TYR A 214 0.90 9.43 9.10
CA TYR A 214 2.24 9.44 8.49
C TYR A 214 3.40 9.62 9.49
N ARG A 215 3.27 9.11 10.72
CA ARG A 215 4.29 9.25 11.78
C ARG A 215 5.47 8.31 11.60
N TYR A 216 5.24 7.10 11.09
CA TYR A 216 6.28 6.10 10.79
C TYR A 216 5.85 5.18 9.63
N ARG A 217 6.78 4.37 9.14
CA ARG A 217 6.56 3.42 8.05
C ARG A 217 6.28 2.03 8.62
N TRP A 218 5.59 1.16 7.86
CA TRP A 218 5.35 -0.23 8.25
C TRP A 218 6.65 -0.99 8.52
N CYS A 219 7.67 -0.76 7.67
CA CYS A 219 9.00 -1.37 7.87
C CYS A 219 9.72 -0.86 9.10
N ASP A 220 9.57 0.44 9.43
CA ASP A 220 10.14 1.01 10.65
C ASP A 220 9.48 0.41 11.90
N TYR A 221 8.15 0.21 11.88
CA TYR A 221 7.44 -0.48 12.94
C TYR A 221 7.95 -1.91 13.10
N ALA A 222 8.07 -2.67 11.99
CA ALA A 222 8.59 -4.03 12.02
C ALA A 222 10.00 -4.09 12.64
N ALA A 223 10.88 -3.14 12.28
CA ALA A 223 12.26 -3.08 12.77
C ALA A 223 12.41 -2.63 14.23
N LYS A 224 11.43 -1.90 14.78
CA LYS A 224 11.56 -1.30 16.12
C LYS A 224 10.64 -1.92 17.16
N GLU A 225 9.44 -2.34 16.75
CA GLU A 225 8.35 -2.68 17.66
C GLU A 225 7.90 -4.14 17.55
N SER A 226 8.27 -4.87 16.48
CA SER A 226 7.84 -6.27 16.35
C SER A 226 8.54 -7.16 17.37
N LYS A 227 7.78 -8.13 17.90
CA LYS A 227 8.24 -9.07 18.93
C LYS A 227 8.08 -10.50 18.45
N VAL A 228 8.89 -11.37 19.01
CA VAL A 228 8.72 -12.82 18.83
C VAL A 228 7.41 -13.23 19.50
N GLY A 229 6.56 -13.92 18.73
CA GLY A 229 5.31 -14.45 19.26
C GLY A 229 5.49 -15.79 19.99
N PRO A 230 4.39 -16.39 20.46
CA PRO A 230 4.45 -17.64 21.21
C PRO A 230 4.80 -18.85 20.36
N ASN A 231 4.66 -18.76 19.04
CA ASN A 231 4.91 -19.85 18.11
C ASN A 231 6.22 -19.64 17.36
N LYS A 232 6.93 -20.74 17.08
CA LYS A 232 8.10 -20.69 16.19
C LYS A 232 7.67 -20.42 14.74
N PRO A 233 8.58 -19.87 13.91
CA PRO A 233 8.36 -19.80 12.46
C PRO A 233 7.93 -21.18 11.90
N ASP A 234 7.07 -21.14 10.88
CA ASP A 234 6.41 -22.30 10.22
C ASP A 234 5.47 -23.17 11.10
N ALA A 235 5.32 -22.90 12.38
CA ALA A 235 4.51 -23.73 13.27
C ALA A 235 2.99 -23.52 13.04
N VAL A 236 2.52 -22.26 13.01
CA VAL A 236 1.10 -21.91 13.00
C VAL A 236 0.83 -20.82 11.97
N PHE A 237 -0.26 -20.97 11.20
CA PHE A 237 -0.76 -19.89 10.35
C PHE A 237 -1.32 -18.77 11.22
N ASN A 238 -0.84 -17.55 10.98
CA ASN A 238 -1.35 -16.34 11.59
C ASN A 238 -1.37 -15.21 10.55
N TYR A 239 -2.55 -14.84 10.10
CA TYR A 239 -2.68 -13.80 9.08
C TYR A 239 -2.06 -12.49 9.55
N ALA A 240 -1.11 -11.96 8.77
CA ALA A 240 -0.34 -10.77 9.14
C ALA A 240 -0.08 -9.85 7.94
N THR A 241 -0.79 -8.72 7.89
CA THR A 241 -0.48 -7.65 6.91
C THR A 241 0.95 -7.14 7.08
N LEU A 242 1.48 -7.20 8.31
CA LEU A 242 2.86 -6.82 8.60
C LEU A 242 3.87 -7.71 7.86
N ASP A 243 3.63 -9.03 7.76
CA ASP A 243 4.51 -9.96 7.02
C ASP A 243 4.64 -9.54 5.55
N THR A 244 3.53 -9.18 4.92
CA THR A 244 3.58 -8.73 3.52
C THR A 244 4.26 -7.37 3.37
N SER A 245 4.11 -6.48 4.32
CA SER A 245 4.83 -5.21 4.33
C SER A 245 6.34 -5.43 4.41
N VAL A 246 6.79 -6.37 5.25
CA VAL A 246 8.21 -6.76 5.35
C VAL A 246 8.70 -7.44 4.06
N LEU A 247 7.87 -8.28 3.40
CA LEU A 247 8.19 -8.85 2.08
C LEU A 247 8.45 -7.74 1.04
N GLY A 248 7.65 -6.66 1.06
CA GLY A 248 7.89 -5.50 0.20
C GLY A 248 9.23 -4.83 0.48
N CYS A 249 9.62 -4.69 1.75
CA CYS A 249 10.92 -4.11 2.11
C CYS A 249 12.09 -5.00 1.68
N ILE A 250 11.94 -6.33 1.80
CA ILE A 250 12.91 -7.30 1.26
C ILE A 250 13.02 -7.14 -0.24
N LEU A 251 11.89 -7.05 -0.96
CA LEU A 251 11.84 -6.87 -2.40
C LEU A 251 12.66 -5.65 -2.82
N GLU A 252 12.33 -4.47 -2.29
CA GLU A 252 13.05 -3.22 -2.63
C GLU A 252 14.55 -3.32 -2.36
N LYS A 253 14.92 -3.92 -1.23
CA LYS A 253 16.32 -4.11 -0.86
C LYS A 253 17.04 -5.07 -1.81
N ALA A 254 16.39 -6.15 -2.20
CA ALA A 254 16.97 -7.17 -3.08
C ALA A 254 17.13 -6.65 -4.51
N VAL A 255 16.14 -5.92 -5.04
CA VAL A 255 16.16 -5.46 -6.44
C VAL A 255 16.82 -4.08 -6.62
N GLY A 256 17.05 -3.32 -5.54
CA GLY A 256 17.67 -1.99 -5.57
C GLY A 256 16.80 -0.92 -6.25
N LYS A 257 15.49 -1.13 -6.32
CA LYS A 257 14.48 -0.24 -6.92
C LYS A 257 13.25 -0.17 -6.02
N THR A 258 12.36 0.79 -6.27
CA THR A 258 11.05 0.80 -5.63
C THR A 258 10.21 -0.39 -6.10
N GLY A 259 9.28 -0.82 -5.26
CA GLY A 259 8.35 -1.90 -5.63
C GLY A 259 7.53 -1.55 -6.87
N SER A 260 7.14 -0.29 -7.03
CA SER A 260 6.41 0.22 -8.21
C SER A 260 7.23 0.14 -9.50
N GLU A 261 8.51 0.54 -9.48
CA GLU A 261 9.41 0.44 -10.64
C GLU A 261 9.61 -1.03 -11.04
N TYR A 262 9.90 -1.89 -10.06
CA TYR A 262 10.09 -3.31 -10.32
C TYR A 262 8.81 -3.97 -10.84
N MET A 263 7.66 -3.66 -10.26
CA MET A 263 6.36 -4.15 -10.70
C MET A 263 6.05 -3.72 -12.14
N SER A 264 6.32 -2.44 -12.49
CA SER A 264 6.14 -1.93 -13.85
C SER A 264 6.96 -2.71 -14.86
N GLU A 265 8.25 -2.95 -14.57
CA GLU A 265 9.18 -3.61 -15.49
C GLU A 265 8.93 -5.11 -15.61
N LYS A 266 8.67 -5.80 -14.51
CA LYS A 266 8.70 -7.26 -14.43
C LYS A 266 7.34 -7.92 -14.46
N LEU A 267 6.29 -7.19 -14.11
CA LEU A 267 4.93 -7.72 -14.10
C LEU A 267 4.00 -6.94 -15.02
N TRP A 268 3.89 -5.63 -14.83
CA TRP A 268 2.82 -4.84 -15.43
C TRP A 268 2.91 -4.78 -16.95
N LYS A 269 4.08 -4.39 -17.46
CA LYS A 269 4.35 -4.34 -18.90
C LYS A 269 4.38 -5.73 -19.56
N PRO A 270 5.11 -6.73 -19.01
CA PRO A 270 5.13 -8.06 -19.62
C PRO A 270 3.79 -8.81 -19.61
N ALA A 271 2.94 -8.55 -18.62
CA ALA A 271 1.60 -9.14 -18.55
C ALA A 271 0.56 -8.43 -19.44
N GLY A 272 0.96 -7.39 -20.17
CA GLY A 272 0.07 -6.69 -21.10
C GLY A 272 -1.05 -5.91 -20.41
N MET A 273 -0.77 -5.29 -19.27
CA MET A 273 -1.74 -4.43 -18.58
C MET A 273 -2.02 -3.18 -19.41
N GLU A 274 -3.30 -2.79 -19.52
CA GLU A 274 -3.71 -1.68 -20.37
C GLU A 274 -3.63 -0.31 -19.70
N SER A 275 -3.71 -0.26 -18.37
CA SER A 275 -3.76 0.99 -17.62
C SER A 275 -2.64 1.05 -16.57
N ASP A 276 -2.19 2.28 -16.27
CA ASP A 276 -1.33 2.49 -15.12
C ASP A 276 -2.07 2.15 -13.82
N ALA A 277 -1.35 1.53 -12.90
CA ALA A 277 -1.77 1.32 -11.53
C ALA A 277 -1.01 2.26 -10.57
N TYR A 278 -1.35 2.25 -9.30
CA TYR A 278 -0.54 2.92 -8.28
C TYR A 278 -0.63 2.20 -6.93
N TRP A 279 0.41 2.38 -6.14
CA TRP A 279 0.39 2.07 -4.72
C TRP A 279 0.13 3.33 -3.90
N ILE A 280 -0.73 3.26 -2.89
CA ILE A 280 -0.73 4.26 -1.83
C ILE A 280 0.51 4.08 -0.97
N MET A 281 1.04 5.17 -0.43
CA MET A 281 2.24 5.14 0.40
C MET A 281 1.91 5.30 1.88
N ASP A 282 2.75 4.75 2.73
CA ASP A 282 2.67 4.85 4.19
C ASP A 282 3.35 6.12 4.73
N GLY A 283 3.50 7.11 3.90
CA GLY A 283 4.11 8.41 4.20
C GLY A 283 4.06 9.38 3.04
N PRO A 284 4.46 10.64 3.25
CA PRO A 284 4.57 11.62 2.19
C PRO A 284 5.65 11.23 1.16
N ASP A 285 5.65 11.92 0.01
CA ASP A 285 6.46 11.57 -1.15
C ASP A 285 7.96 11.43 -0.85
N SER A 286 8.48 12.24 0.08
CA SER A 286 9.90 12.25 0.43
C SER A 286 10.41 11.02 1.20
N VAL A 287 9.53 10.35 1.96
CA VAL A 287 9.92 9.25 2.88
C VAL A 287 8.98 8.05 2.85
N GLY A 288 7.85 8.15 2.15
CA GLY A 288 6.86 7.09 2.04
C GLY A 288 7.38 5.89 1.26
N ARG A 289 6.90 4.71 1.64
CA ARG A 289 7.06 3.47 0.89
C ARG A 289 5.70 2.97 0.47
N GLU A 290 5.65 2.15 -0.56
CA GLU A 290 4.42 1.48 -0.97
C GLU A 290 3.83 0.67 0.19
N PHE A 291 2.55 0.84 0.45
CA PHE A 291 1.86 0.01 1.43
C PHE A 291 1.56 -1.37 0.82
N PHE A 292 2.56 -2.24 0.82
CA PHE A 292 2.51 -3.55 0.17
C PHE A 292 1.44 -4.48 0.72
N GLY A 293 1.03 -4.28 1.96
CA GLY A 293 0.03 -5.12 2.61
C GLY A 293 -1.37 -5.01 2.00
N ALA A 294 -1.75 -3.82 1.47
CA ALA A 294 -3.12 -3.57 1.00
C ALA A 294 -3.28 -2.33 0.09
N GLY A 295 -2.19 -1.68 -0.33
CA GLY A 295 -2.23 -0.34 -0.90
C GLY A 295 -2.31 -0.24 -2.41
N LEU A 296 -2.44 -1.33 -3.15
CA LEU A 296 -2.47 -1.31 -4.62
C LEU A 296 -3.86 -0.90 -5.14
N ALA A 297 -3.88 -0.01 -6.13
CA ALA A 297 -5.09 0.40 -6.85
C ALA A 297 -4.95 0.09 -8.34
N VAL A 298 -5.90 -0.66 -8.90
CA VAL A 298 -5.87 -1.16 -10.28
C VAL A 298 -7.26 -1.07 -10.92
N THR A 299 -7.33 -1.06 -12.26
CA THR A 299 -8.59 -1.18 -12.98
C THR A 299 -9.15 -2.61 -12.84
N ALA A 300 -10.48 -2.75 -12.95
CA ALA A 300 -11.11 -4.07 -12.88
C ALA A 300 -10.64 -5.01 -14.01
N ARG A 301 -10.37 -4.47 -15.22
CA ARG A 301 -9.84 -5.25 -16.33
C ARG A 301 -8.41 -5.72 -16.12
N ASP A 302 -7.52 -4.85 -15.60
CA ASP A 302 -6.14 -5.26 -15.31
C ASP A 302 -6.08 -6.23 -14.15
N HIS A 303 -6.99 -6.11 -13.19
CA HIS A 303 -7.14 -7.11 -12.14
C HIS A 303 -7.58 -8.47 -12.69
N ALA A 304 -8.43 -8.47 -13.72
CA ALA A 304 -8.83 -9.71 -14.41
C ALA A 304 -7.72 -10.31 -15.29
N ARG A 305 -6.75 -9.51 -15.76
CA ARG A 305 -5.55 -10.00 -16.47
C ARG A 305 -4.56 -10.67 -15.52
N PHE A 306 -4.41 -10.15 -14.30
CA PHE A 306 -3.59 -10.74 -13.25
C PHE A 306 -4.17 -12.07 -12.75
#